data_322644052df918243dcd685ec7d5b36f
#
_entry.id   322644052df918243dcd685ec7d5b36f
#
_cell.length_a   1.000
_cell.length_b   1.000
_cell.length_c   1.000
_cell.angle_alpha   90.00
_cell.angle_beta   90.00
_cell.angle_gamma   90.00
#
_symmetry.space_group_name_H-M   'P 1'
#
loop_
_entity.id
_entity.type
_entity.pdbx_description
1 polymer ?
#
loop_
_entity_poly.entity_id
_entity_poly.type
_entity_poly.pdbx_seq_one_letter_code
_entity_poly.pdbx_strand_id
1 'polypeptide(L)'
;MKINFSPPDITDLEINEVIEALKSGWITTGPRTKELEKKIAEQLGTPKSVCLNSATAALEMSLRVLGIGPGDEVITSAYSYTASASPVVHVGATLVLVDTQKDSYEMDYDAVARAITPKTKAIIPVDIAGVPCDYERLRSIVEEKKSLFTPANDIQKALGHIPIVADCAHSFGATYKGVHTGNVADFSSFSFHAVKNFTTAEGGCATWCHIEGYDDETIYKQFQLLSLHGQDKDALAKTKAGAWEYDIKGTYYKCNMTDIMAAIGLAQFERYPKLLARRKEIIEAYDAGLKDLPVTVLSHYNDDHQSSGHLYLVRLDGRDAEYRNKVIEAMAEAGIATNVHYKPIPMHTAYKNLGFTIDDYPNAYDQFKNEITLPLHTLLTDEEVQYIIETFKRIITEC
;
A
#
# COMPACT_ATOMS: atom_id res chain seq x y z
N MET A 1 14.65 -28.00 -6.38
CA MET A 1 13.57 -27.51 -5.53
C MET A 1 12.77 -26.50 -6.35
N LYS A 2 11.46 -26.34 -6.18
CA LYS A 2 10.69 -25.33 -6.91
C LYS A 2 10.06 -24.36 -5.88
N ILE A 3 10.49 -23.11 -5.92
CA ILE A 3 10.07 -22.07 -4.96
C ILE A 3 9.30 -21.00 -5.72
N ASN A 4 8.04 -20.81 -5.36
CA ASN A 4 7.17 -19.78 -5.90
C ASN A 4 7.52 -18.41 -5.29
N PHE A 5 7.18 -17.33 -5.99
CA PHE A 5 7.54 -15.98 -5.53
C PHE A 5 6.73 -15.52 -4.31
N SER A 6 5.41 -15.57 -4.38
CA SER A 6 4.52 -15.07 -3.31
C SER A 6 3.12 -15.69 -3.39
N PRO A 7 2.98 -17.01 -3.15
CA PRO A 7 1.66 -17.64 -3.08
C PRO A 7 0.89 -17.16 -1.84
N PRO A 8 -0.44 -17.05 -1.90
CA PRO A 8 -1.25 -16.75 -0.74
C PRO A 8 -1.22 -17.92 0.27
N ASP A 9 -1.17 -17.61 1.56
CA ASP A 9 -1.26 -18.57 2.65
C ASP A 9 -2.72 -18.74 3.09
N ILE A 10 -3.38 -19.75 2.55
CA ILE A 10 -4.79 -20.08 2.81
C ILE A 10 -4.89 -21.42 3.54
N THR A 11 -5.70 -21.47 4.58
CA THR A 11 -5.96 -22.65 5.39
C THR A 11 -7.44 -22.99 5.43
N ASP A 12 -7.78 -24.04 6.18
CA ASP A 12 -9.19 -24.42 6.42
C ASP A 12 -9.98 -23.32 7.16
N LEU A 13 -9.32 -22.39 7.85
CA LEU A 13 -10.00 -21.26 8.50
C LEU A 13 -10.65 -20.34 7.46
N GLU A 14 -9.90 -19.89 6.46
CA GLU A 14 -10.40 -19.06 5.38
C GLU A 14 -11.47 -19.80 4.56
N ILE A 15 -11.23 -21.07 4.23
CA ILE A 15 -12.18 -21.91 3.47
C ILE A 15 -13.50 -22.03 4.22
N ASN A 16 -13.47 -22.37 5.51
CA ASN A 16 -14.68 -22.56 6.31
C ASN A 16 -15.44 -21.23 6.49
N GLU A 17 -14.77 -20.11 6.72
CA GLU A 17 -15.43 -18.81 6.87
C GLU A 17 -16.14 -18.37 5.58
N VAL A 18 -15.53 -18.65 4.40
CA VAL A 18 -16.18 -18.43 3.10
C VAL A 18 -17.41 -19.36 2.93
N ILE A 19 -17.32 -20.62 3.32
CA ILE A 19 -18.45 -21.55 3.29
C ILE A 19 -19.61 -21.02 4.16
N GLU A 20 -19.31 -20.54 5.36
CA GLU A 20 -20.33 -19.97 6.24
C GLU A 20 -20.92 -18.66 5.69
N ALA A 21 -20.11 -17.81 5.02
CA ALA A 21 -20.62 -16.65 4.33
C ALA A 21 -21.63 -17.04 3.23
N LEU A 22 -21.29 -18.04 2.41
CA LEU A 22 -22.17 -18.54 1.35
C LEU A 22 -23.47 -19.17 1.90
N LYS A 23 -23.38 -19.98 2.97
CA LYS A 23 -24.54 -20.59 3.63
C LYS A 23 -25.47 -19.56 4.27
N SER A 24 -24.93 -18.45 4.76
CA SER A 24 -25.74 -17.39 5.36
C SER A 24 -26.67 -16.69 4.37
N GLY A 25 -26.42 -16.85 3.04
CA GLY A 25 -27.09 -16.12 1.99
C GLY A 25 -26.72 -14.65 1.88
N TRP A 26 -25.81 -14.16 2.76
CA TRP A 26 -25.33 -12.80 2.74
C TRP A 26 -23.94 -12.74 2.07
N ILE A 27 -23.91 -12.40 0.77
CA ILE A 27 -22.69 -12.50 -0.06
C ILE A 27 -22.21 -11.15 -0.63
N THR A 28 -23.00 -10.08 -0.49
CA THR A 28 -22.60 -8.69 -0.79
C THR A 28 -22.09 -8.00 0.48
N THR A 29 -21.82 -6.68 0.44
CA THR A 29 -21.45 -5.93 1.66
C THR A 29 -22.48 -6.12 2.77
N GLY A 30 -22.04 -6.61 3.91
CA GLY A 30 -22.93 -6.96 5.01
C GLY A 30 -22.23 -7.08 6.36
N PRO A 31 -22.70 -8.01 7.23
CA PRO A 31 -22.18 -8.12 8.60
C PRO A 31 -20.67 -8.40 8.68
N ARG A 32 -20.15 -9.25 7.79
CA ARG A 32 -18.71 -9.62 7.79
C ARG A 32 -17.82 -8.43 7.39
N THR A 33 -18.24 -7.69 6.38
CA THR A 33 -17.53 -6.46 5.98
C THR A 33 -17.49 -5.46 7.14
N LYS A 34 -18.61 -5.25 7.85
CA LYS A 34 -18.67 -4.34 8.99
C LYS A 34 -17.80 -4.81 10.17
N GLU A 35 -17.77 -6.12 10.42
CA GLU A 35 -16.91 -6.70 11.46
C GLU A 35 -15.43 -6.54 11.10
N LEU A 36 -15.04 -6.77 9.85
CA LEU A 36 -13.68 -6.58 9.39
C LEU A 36 -13.26 -5.10 9.49
N GLU A 37 -14.12 -4.16 9.06
CA GLU A 37 -13.88 -2.72 9.23
C GLU A 37 -13.61 -2.37 10.70
N LYS A 38 -14.45 -2.87 11.61
CA LYS A 38 -14.28 -2.64 13.05
C LYS A 38 -12.95 -3.18 13.58
N LYS A 39 -12.60 -4.43 13.26
CA LYS A 39 -11.34 -5.06 13.70
C LYS A 39 -10.11 -4.32 13.18
N ILE A 40 -10.13 -3.89 11.92
CA ILE A 40 -9.05 -3.09 11.33
C ILE A 40 -8.89 -1.76 12.07
N ALA A 41 -9.99 -1.03 12.29
CA ALA A 41 -9.95 0.25 12.99
C ALA A 41 -9.41 0.09 14.43
N GLU A 42 -9.87 -0.92 15.17
CA GLU A 42 -9.41 -1.23 16.53
C GLU A 42 -7.91 -1.56 16.55
N GLN A 43 -7.42 -2.40 15.63
CA GLN A 43 -6.00 -2.78 15.57
C GLN A 43 -5.10 -1.57 15.24
N LEU A 44 -5.52 -0.74 14.30
CA LEU A 44 -4.74 0.40 13.85
C LEU A 44 -4.86 1.61 14.79
N GLY A 45 -5.84 1.63 15.70
CA GLY A 45 -6.13 2.75 16.57
C GLY A 45 -6.76 3.94 15.83
N THR A 46 -7.43 3.70 14.71
CA THR A 46 -8.10 4.74 13.92
C THR A 46 -9.58 4.87 14.31
N PRO A 47 -10.22 6.04 14.12
CA PRO A 47 -11.61 6.20 14.47
C PRO A 47 -12.55 5.26 13.72
N LYS A 48 -12.25 4.99 12.44
CA LYS A 48 -12.98 4.07 11.56
C LYS A 48 -12.09 3.55 10.44
N SER A 49 -12.59 2.54 9.74
CA SER A 49 -12.05 2.06 8.47
C SER A 49 -13.17 1.77 7.48
N VAL A 50 -12.88 1.78 6.19
CA VAL A 50 -13.81 1.40 5.11
C VAL A 50 -13.16 0.37 4.21
N CYS A 51 -13.76 -0.82 4.12
CA CYS A 51 -13.31 -1.88 3.23
C CYS A 51 -13.85 -1.69 1.80
N LEU A 52 -12.94 -1.71 0.85
CA LEU A 52 -13.18 -1.51 -0.58
C LEU A 52 -12.63 -2.70 -1.39
N ASN A 53 -12.85 -2.71 -2.70
CA ASN A 53 -12.38 -3.79 -3.56
C ASN A 53 -10.88 -3.74 -3.90
N SER A 54 -10.17 -2.66 -3.56
CA SER A 54 -8.73 -2.51 -3.79
C SER A 54 -8.14 -1.32 -3.03
N ALA A 55 -6.81 -1.30 -2.84
CA ALA A 55 -6.07 -0.12 -2.38
C ALA A 55 -6.17 1.05 -3.35
N THR A 56 -6.18 0.78 -4.66
CA THR A 56 -6.35 1.81 -5.68
C THR A 56 -7.67 2.56 -5.50
N ALA A 57 -8.76 1.83 -5.24
CA ALA A 57 -10.05 2.43 -4.90
C ALA A 57 -9.97 3.23 -3.59
N ALA A 58 -9.26 2.72 -2.57
CA ALA A 58 -9.10 3.41 -1.29
C ALA A 58 -8.34 4.74 -1.46
N LEU A 59 -7.25 4.76 -2.24
CA LEU A 59 -6.51 5.99 -2.58
C LEU A 59 -7.40 6.97 -3.36
N GLU A 60 -8.06 6.51 -4.43
CA GLU A 60 -8.92 7.38 -5.24
C GLU A 60 -10.07 7.96 -4.43
N MET A 61 -10.75 7.13 -3.61
CA MET A 61 -11.84 7.61 -2.78
C MET A 61 -11.35 8.59 -1.69
N SER A 62 -10.14 8.41 -1.14
CA SER A 62 -9.52 9.37 -0.21
C SER A 62 -9.31 10.72 -0.87
N LEU A 63 -8.77 10.76 -2.09
CA LEU A 63 -8.63 12.01 -2.86
C LEU A 63 -9.98 12.69 -3.13
N ARG A 64 -11.03 11.89 -3.43
CA ARG A 64 -12.39 12.42 -3.66
C ARG A 64 -13.06 12.92 -2.39
N VAL A 65 -12.89 12.24 -1.25
CA VAL A 65 -13.34 12.71 0.07
C VAL A 65 -12.68 14.05 0.41
N LEU A 66 -11.41 14.20 0.11
CA LEU A 66 -10.67 15.45 0.25
C LEU A 66 -11.10 16.53 -0.78
N GLY A 67 -11.93 16.18 -1.79
CA GLY A 67 -12.40 17.09 -2.83
C GLY A 67 -11.33 17.51 -3.83
N ILE A 68 -10.30 16.66 -4.00
CA ILE A 68 -9.19 16.89 -4.94
C ILE A 68 -9.65 16.58 -6.36
N GLY A 69 -9.30 17.46 -7.31
CA GLY A 69 -9.75 17.34 -8.69
C GLY A 69 -9.02 18.25 -9.68
N PRO A 70 -9.68 18.62 -10.82
CA PRO A 70 -9.07 19.46 -11.85
C PRO A 70 -8.56 20.80 -11.30
N GLY A 71 -7.30 21.12 -11.63
CA GLY A 71 -6.62 22.32 -11.16
C GLY A 71 -5.75 22.13 -9.92
N ASP A 72 -5.91 21.01 -9.21
CA ASP A 72 -5.10 20.62 -8.06
C ASP A 72 -3.87 19.82 -8.51
N GLU A 73 -2.84 19.80 -7.68
CA GLU A 73 -1.62 19.02 -7.84
C GLU A 73 -1.49 18.01 -6.70
N VAL A 74 -1.05 16.78 -7.02
CA VAL A 74 -0.77 15.74 -6.04
C VAL A 74 0.63 15.20 -6.29
N ILE A 75 1.46 15.18 -5.24
CA ILE A 75 2.85 14.75 -5.29
C ILE A 75 2.94 13.28 -4.87
N THR A 76 3.69 12.46 -5.64
CA THR A 76 4.06 11.09 -5.25
C THR A 76 5.43 10.71 -5.78
N SER A 77 5.95 9.54 -5.38
CA SER A 77 7.25 9.04 -5.79
C SER A 77 7.25 8.55 -7.25
N ALA A 78 8.35 8.78 -7.95
CA ALA A 78 8.62 8.18 -9.26
C ALA A 78 8.89 6.66 -9.17
N TYR A 79 9.23 6.17 -7.98
CA TYR A 79 9.51 4.76 -7.71
C TYR A 79 8.36 4.12 -6.92
N SER A 80 7.38 3.62 -7.63
CA SER A 80 6.24 2.90 -7.06
C SER A 80 5.50 2.13 -8.15
N TYR A 81 4.47 1.40 -7.74
CA TYR A 81 3.48 0.83 -8.64
C TYR A 81 2.50 1.92 -9.13
N THR A 82 1.94 1.71 -10.32
CA THR A 82 0.98 2.65 -10.94
C THR A 82 -0.19 3.05 -10.03
N ALA A 83 -0.57 2.19 -9.06
CA ALA A 83 -1.68 2.44 -8.14
C ALA A 83 -1.49 3.66 -7.23
N SER A 84 -0.26 4.12 -7.00
CA SER A 84 0.02 5.36 -6.26
C SER A 84 -0.23 6.62 -7.11
N ALA A 85 -0.11 6.53 -8.43
CA ALA A 85 -0.16 7.66 -9.37
C ALA A 85 -1.46 7.74 -10.18
N SER A 86 -2.01 6.59 -10.61
CA SER A 86 -3.22 6.57 -11.45
C SER A 86 -4.45 7.21 -10.80
N PRO A 87 -4.71 7.08 -9.47
CA PRO A 87 -5.82 7.76 -8.81
C PRO A 87 -5.77 9.29 -8.94
N VAL A 88 -4.56 9.88 -8.99
CA VAL A 88 -4.38 11.32 -9.22
C VAL A 88 -4.92 11.73 -10.59
N VAL A 89 -4.60 10.93 -11.61
CA VAL A 89 -5.08 11.17 -12.98
C VAL A 89 -6.60 10.93 -13.07
N HIS A 90 -7.11 9.88 -12.38
CA HIS A 90 -8.55 9.56 -12.38
C HIS A 90 -9.42 10.65 -11.75
N VAL A 91 -8.93 11.35 -10.73
CA VAL A 91 -9.67 12.49 -10.14
C VAL A 91 -9.54 13.76 -10.98
N GLY A 92 -8.70 13.77 -12.03
CA GLY A 92 -8.44 14.91 -12.89
C GLY A 92 -7.41 15.90 -12.35
N ALA A 93 -6.72 15.56 -11.28
CA ALA A 93 -5.64 16.36 -10.72
C ALA A 93 -4.33 16.19 -11.54
N THR A 94 -3.43 17.14 -11.41
CA THR A 94 -2.09 17.08 -12.01
C THR A 94 -1.19 16.20 -11.16
N LEU A 95 -0.66 15.13 -11.76
CA LEU A 95 0.33 14.28 -11.15
C LEU A 95 1.70 14.99 -11.12
N VAL A 96 2.31 15.07 -9.95
CA VAL A 96 3.67 15.57 -9.75
C VAL A 96 4.52 14.43 -9.19
N LEU A 97 5.50 13.96 -9.97
CA LEU A 97 6.43 12.93 -9.52
C LEU A 97 7.68 13.57 -8.93
N VAL A 98 8.18 13.02 -7.84
CA VAL A 98 9.48 13.35 -7.27
C VAL A 98 10.39 12.12 -7.28
N ASP A 99 11.71 12.33 -7.38
CA ASP A 99 12.69 11.25 -7.33
C ASP A 99 12.75 10.60 -5.96
N THR A 100 13.44 9.49 -5.83
CA THR A 100 13.79 8.89 -4.55
C THR A 100 15.03 9.56 -3.95
N GLN A 101 15.26 9.33 -2.66
CA GLN A 101 16.56 9.57 -2.06
C GLN A 101 17.63 8.73 -2.76
N LYS A 102 18.88 9.15 -2.67
CA LYS A 102 19.98 8.51 -3.40
C LYS A 102 20.17 7.03 -3.05
N ASP A 103 20.05 6.71 -1.76
CA ASP A 103 20.34 5.36 -1.25
C ASP A 103 19.13 4.72 -0.54
N SER A 104 17.92 5.20 -0.86
CA SER A 104 16.67 4.70 -0.31
C SER A 104 15.57 4.66 -1.37
N TYR A 105 14.61 3.76 -1.20
CA TYR A 105 13.40 3.69 -2.03
C TYR A 105 12.35 4.75 -1.65
N GLU A 106 12.54 5.44 -0.53
CA GLU A 106 11.67 6.53 -0.11
C GLU A 106 11.79 7.73 -1.06
N MET A 107 10.72 8.51 -1.16
CA MET A 107 10.73 9.76 -1.92
C MET A 107 11.79 10.74 -1.36
N ASP A 108 12.39 11.55 -2.22
CA ASP A 108 13.27 12.64 -1.80
C ASP A 108 12.43 13.75 -1.13
N TYR A 109 12.52 13.85 0.18
CA TYR A 109 11.76 14.80 0.98
C TYR A 109 12.10 16.26 0.65
N ASP A 110 13.34 16.55 0.27
CA ASP A 110 13.71 17.91 -0.15
C ASP A 110 13.15 18.22 -1.54
N ALA A 111 13.04 17.21 -2.44
CA ALA A 111 12.34 17.36 -3.70
C ALA A 111 10.83 17.57 -3.47
N VAL A 112 10.21 16.87 -2.53
CA VAL A 112 8.82 17.11 -2.10
C VAL A 112 8.65 18.56 -1.67
N ALA A 113 9.51 19.07 -0.77
CA ALA A 113 9.44 20.44 -0.27
C ALA A 113 9.59 21.48 -1.40
N ARG A 114 10.42 21.19 -2.42
CA ARG A 114 10.58 22.07 -3.61
C ARG A 114 9.40 21.99 -4.57
N ALA A 115 8.75 20.83 -4.68
CA ALA A 115 7.63 20.61 -5.61
C ALA A 115 6.30 21.19 -5.12
N ILE A 116 6.18 21.54 -3.84
CA ILE A 116 4.96 22.12 -3.26
C ILE A 116 4.69 23.51 -3.84
N THR A 117 3.49 23.69 -4.41
CA THR A 117 2.95 24.94 -4.93
C THR A 117 1.62 25.30 -4.25
N PRO A 118 1.03 26.48 -4.49
CA PRO A 118 -0.33 26.80 -4.00
C PRO A 118 -1.42 25.87 -4.53
N LYS A 119 -1.15 25.09 -5.59
CA LYS A 119 -2.07 24.10 -6.16
C LYS A 119 -1.94 22.72 -5.50
N THR A 120 -0.87 22.47 -4.74
CA THR A 120 -0.65 21.17 -4.10
C THR A 120 -1.71 20.92 -3.03
N LYS A 121 -2.46 19.81 -3.20
CA LYS A 121 -3.58 19.43 -2.32
C LYS A 121 -3.40 18.10 -1.62
N ALA A 122 -2.42 17.29 -2.01
CA ALA A 122 -2.02 16.10 -1.27
C ALA A 122 -0.59 15.67 -1.61
N ILE A 123 0.00 14.91 -0.68
CA ILE A 123 1.24 14.15 -0.87
C ILE A 123 0.90 12.69 -0.63
N ILE A 124 1.31 11.81 -1.56
CA ILE A 124 1.14 10.35 -1.45
C ILE A 124 2.52 9.71 -1.24
N PRO A 125 2.98 9.54 0.01
CA PRO A 125 4.13 8.71 0.31
C PRO A 125 3.77 7.24 0.11
N VAL A 126 4.78 6.40 -0.18
CA VAL A 126 4.58 4.97 -0.43
C VAL A 126 5.49 4.16 0.50
N ASP A 127 4.90 3.32 1.34
CA ASP A 127 5.61 2.43 2.27
C ASP A 127 6.15 1.20 1.53
N ILE A 128 7.17 1.40 0.69
CA ILE A 128 7.76 0.34 -0.17
C ILE A 128 8.22 -0.86 0.68
N ALA A 129 7.93 -2.07 0.21
CA ALA A 129 8.27 -3.34 0.84
C ALA A 129 7.71 -3.54 2.27
N GLY A 130 6.86 -2.62 2.73
CA GLY A 130 6.29 -2.63 4.07
C GLY A 130 7.10 -1.84 5.09
N VAL A 131 8.10 -1.09 4.64
CA VAL A 131 8.88 -0.16 5.46
C VAL A 131 8.19 1.21 5.44
N PRO A 132 7.79 1.75 6.59
CA PRO A 132 7.17 3.07 6.67
C PRO A 132 8.12 4.19 6.23
N CYS A 133 7.57 5.18 5.51
CA CYS A 133 8.27 6.44 5.21
C CYS A 133 8.58 7.23 6.49
N ASP A 134 9.47 8.23 6.38
CA ASP A 134 9.68 9.20 7.46
C ASP A 134 8.53 10.21 7.55
N TYR A 135 7.48 9.81 8.29
CA TYR A 135 6.27 10.63 8.47
C TYR A 135 6.53 11.91 9.28
N GLU A 136 7.52 11.94 10.18
CA GLU A 136 7.88 13.17 10.89
C GLU A 136 8.47 14.20 9.92
N ARG A 137 9.35 13.78 9.03
CA ARG A 137 9.89 14.66 7.99
C ARG A 137 8.79 15.20 7.08
N LEU A 138 7.86 14.35 6.66
CA LEU A 138 6.68 14.78 5.87
C LEU A 138 5.81 15.78 6.64
N ARG A 139 5.51 15.51 7.91
CA ARG A 139 4.76 16.44 8.78
C ARG A 139 5.46 17.79 8.92
N SER A 140 6.78 17.78 9.09
CA SER A 140 7.60 19.00 9.14
C SER A 140 7.46 19.80 7.84
N ILE A 141 7.57 19.16 6.69
CA ILE A 141 7.45 19.80 5.37
C ILE A 141 6.07 20.45 5.18
N VAL A 142 4.98 19.73 5.48
CA VAL A 142 3.63 20.29 5.28
C VAL A 142 3.36 21.44 6.25
N GLU A 143 3.92 21.43 7.44
CA GLU A 143 3.83 22.56 8.38
C GLU A 143 4.65 23.77 7.90
N GLU A 144 5.90 23.57 7.45
CA GLU A 144 6.75 24.62 6.86
C GLU A 144 6.10 25.29 5.65
N LYS A 145 5.36 24.51 4.85
CA LYS A 145 4.70 24.98 3.61
C LYS A 145 3.22 25.36 3.82
N LYS A 146 2.73 25.36 5.02
CA LYS A 146 1.33 25.61 5.39
C LYS A 146 0.77 26.91 4.80
N SER A 147 1.60 27.97 4.71
CA SER A 147 1.21 29.25 4.12
C SER A 147 0.87 29.19 2.63
N LEU A 148 1.31 28.14 1.91
CA LEU A 148 0.95 27.90 0.51
C LEU A 148 -0.38 27.16 0.37
N PHE A 149 -0.85 26.51 1.43
CA PHE A 149 -2.07 25.72 1.37
C PHE A 149 -3.32 26.61 1.47
N THR A 150 -4.17 26.53 0.46
CA THR A 150 -5.49 27.18 0.46
C THR A 150 -6.57 26.11 0.45
N PRO A 151 -7.30 25.89 1.57
CA PRO A 151 -8.34 24.88 1.65
C PRO A 151 -9.52 25.20 0.72
N ALA A 152 -9.99 24.20 -0.03
CA ALA A 152 -11.09 24.31 -0.99
C ALA A 152 -12.45 23.90 -0.40
N ASN A 153 -12.48 23.19 0.73
CA ASN A 153 -13.69 22.68 1.37
C ASN A 153 -13.51 22.54 2.88
N ASP A 154 -14.55 22.07 3.59
CA ASP A 154 -14.55 22.06 5.05
C ASP A 154 -13.59 21.02 5.65
N ILE A 155 -13.40 19.85 5.03
CA ILE A 155 -12.43 18.86 5.51
C ILE A 155 -10.99 19.39 5.37
N GLN A 156 -10.66 20.04 4.25
CA GLN A 156 -9.36 20.67 4.06
C GLN A 156 -9.14 21.85 5.03
N LYS A 157 -10.20 22.60 5.37
CA LYS A 157 -10.13 23.66 6.40
C LYS A 157 -9.85 23.08 7.78
N ALA A 158 -10.50 21.97 8.13
CA ALA A 158 -10.30 21.29 9.41
C ALA A 158 -8.87 20.74 9.52
N LEU A 159 -8.32 20.15 8.46
CA LEU A 159 -6.93 19.71 8.39
C LEU A 159 -5.94 20.87 8.53
N GLY A 160 -6.19 21.99 7.85
CA GLY A 160 -5.37 23.21 7.93
C GLY A 160 -3.94 23.10 7.35
N HIS A 161 -3.63 22.00 6.67
CA HIS A 161 -2.33 21.73 6.00
C HIS A 161 -2.56 20.86 4.76
N ILE A 162 -1.51 20.68 3.93
CA ILE A 162 -1.54 19.77 2.79
C ILE A 162 -1.70 18.34 3.30
N PRO A 163 -2.80 17.63 2.97
CA PRO A 163 -3.03 16.26 3.43
C PRO A 163 -1.93 15.28 3.00
N ILE A 164 -1.53 14.40 3.92
CA ILE A 164 -0.70 13.22 3.64
C ILE A 164 -1.64 12.04 3.47
N VAL A 165 -1.67 11.46 2.26
CA VAL A 165 -2.50 10.30 1.90
C VAL A 165 -1.59 9.11 1.63
N ALA A 166 -1.29 8.32 2.65
CA ALA A 166 -0.29 7.26 2.57
C ALA A 166 -0.76 6.07 1.72
N ASP A 167 0.08 5.65 0.78
CA ASP A 167 -0.03 4.36 0.12
C ASP A 167 0.64 3.29 0.99
N CYS A 168 -0.15 2.70 1.87
CA CYS A 168 0.21 1.64 2.79
C CYS A 168 -0.06 0.24 2.20
N ALA A 169 -0.11 0.09 0.87
CA ALA A 169 -0.43 -1.19 0.22
C ALA A 169 0.50 -2.34 0.63
N HIS A 170 1.68 -2.05 1.16
CA HIS A 170 2.64 -3.02 1.66
C HIS A 170 2.76 -3.05 3.18
N SER A 171 2.25 -2.08 3.91
CA SER A 171 2.61 -1.84 5.31
C SER A 171 1.52 -2.18 6.33
N PHE A 172 0.48 -2.97 5.96
CA PHE A 172 -0.48 -3.46 6.94
C PHE A 172 0.24 -4.26 8.04
N GLY A 173 0.10 -3.83 9.29
CA GLY A 173 0.81 -4.40 10.45
C GLY A 173 2.18 -3.77 10.76
N ALA A 174 2.69 -2.88 9.91
CA ALA A 174 3.90 -2.10 10.20
C ALA A 174 3.62 -0.99 11.22
N THR A 175 4.69 -0.55 11.91
CA THR A 175 4.63 0.58 12.83
C THR A 175 5.75 1.58 12.57
N TYR A 176 5.45 2.86 12.77
CA TYR A 176 6.38 3.97 12.78
C TYR A 176 6.35 4.62 14.17
N LYS A 177 7.49 4.61 14.87
CA LYS A 177 7.62 5.09 16.26
C LYS A 177 6.55 4.52 17.20
N GLY A 178 6.25 3.24 17.04
CA GLY A 178 5.26 2.52 17.85
C GLY A 178 3.79 2.74 17.44
N VAL A 179 3.52 3.57 16.42
CA VAL A 179 2.17 3.82 15.90
C VAL A 179 1.97 3.05 14.59
N HIS A 180 0.82 2.38 14.41
CA HIS A 180 0.50 1.67 13.17
C HIS A 180 0.40 2.63 11.98
N THR A 181 0.90 2.19 10.80
CA THR A 181 0.95 2.99 9.56
C THR A 181 -0.41 3.53 9.13
N GLY A 182 -1.51 2.88 9.48
CA GLY A 182 -2.87 3.39 9.26
C GLY A 182 -3.27 4.60 10.09
N ASN A 183 -2.45 4.98 11.09
CA ASN A 183 -2.71 6.07 12.04
C ASN A 183 -1.54 7.07 12.16
N VAL A 184 -0.70 7.17 11.13
CA VAL A 184 0.45 8.12 11.08
C VAL A 184 0.27 9.21 10.03
N ALA A 185 -0.50 8.96 8.99
CA ALA A 185 -0.88 9.91 7.94
C ALA A 185 -2.32 10.39 8.13
N ASP A 186 -2.73 11.47 7.43
CA ASP A 186 -4.09 11.96 7.53
C ASP A 186 -5.09 10.95 6.98
N PHE A 187 -4.74 10.31 5.84
CA PHE A 187 -5.44 9.15 5.28
C PHE A 187 -4.43 8.07 4.92
N SER A 188 -4.84 6.80 5.01
CA SER A 188 -4.01 5.67 4.61
C SER A 188 -4.83 4.65 3.82
N SER A 189 -4.20 4.00 2.84
CA SER A 189 -4.85 2.97 2.03
C SER A 189 -4.05 1.69 2.02
N PHE A 190 -4.70 0.56 2.33
CA PHE A 190 -4.12 -0.77 2.39
C PHE A 190 -4.61 -1.65 1.25
N SER A 191 -3.74 -2.54 0.78
CA SER A 191 -4.08 -3.56 -0.20
C SER A 191 -4.21 -4.93 0.46
N PHE A 192 -5.28 -5.63 0.11
CA PHE A 192 -5.55 -7.01 0.49
C PHE A 192 -5.61 -7.94 -0.73
N HIS A 193 -4.88 -7.56 -1.80
CA HIS A 193 -4.69 -8.40 -2.98
C HIS A 193 -4.01 -9.72 -2.60
N ALA A 194 -4.21 -10.78 -3.42
CA ALA A 194 -3.75 -12.15 -3.16
C ALA A 194 -2.27 -12.30 -2.79
N VAL A 195 -1.39 -11.43 -3.31
CA VAL A 195 0.07 -11.49 -3.03
C VAL A 195 0.48 -10.71 -1.78
N LYS A 196 -0.46 -10.03 -1.10
CA LYS A 196 -0.15 -9.23 0.09
C LYS A 196 -0.04 -10.11 1.35
N ASN A 197 0.57 -9.55 2.39
CA ASN A 197 0.77 -10.24 3.67
C ASN A 197 -0.54 -10.66 4.33
N PHE A 198 -1.55 -9.81 4.18
CA PHE A 198 -2.94 -10.02 4.56
C PHE A 198 -3.78 -9.97 3.29
N THR A 199 -4.62 -10.97 3.07
CA THR A 199 -5.37 -11.03 1.82
C THR A 199 -6.87 -11.26 2.02
N THR A 200 -7.66 -10.71 1.09
CA THR A 200 -9.09 -11.00 0.88
C THR A 200 -9.33 -11.50 -0.56
N ALA A 201 -8.32 -12.09 -1.22
CA ALA A 201 -8.18 -12.38 -2.64
C ALA A 201 -8.02 -11.09 -3.47
N GLU A 202 -9.04 -10.30 -3.60
CA GLU A 202 -9.04 -8.89 -3.98
C GLU A 202 -9.59 -8.08 -2.81
N GLY A 203 -9.06 -6.86 -2.59
CA GLY A 203 -9.56 -5.99 -1.55
C GLY A 203 -8.60 -4.88 -1.18
N GLY A 204 -9.10 -3.99 -0.37
CA GLY A 204 -8.35 -2.89 0.23
C GLY A 204 -9.15 -2.22 1.32
N CYS A 205 -8.52 -1.28 1.99
CA CYS A 205 -9.13 -0.54 3.08
C CYS A 205 -8.60 0.90 3.10
N ALA A 206 -9.48 1.86 3.34
CA ALA A 206 -9.13 3.22 3.70
C ALA A 206 -9.27 3.42 5.20
N THR A 207 -8.32 4.12 5.83
CA THR A 207 -8.36 4.59 7.21
C THR A 207 -7.96 6.05 7.27
N TRP A 208 -8.23 6.72 8.39
CA TRP A 208 -7.82 8.11 8.60
C TRP A 208 -7.55 8.38 10.08
N CYS A 209 -6.72 9.38 10.35
CA CYS A 209 -6.58 9.95 11.68
C CYS A 209 -7.80 10.82 12.02
N HIS A 210 -8.15 10.90 13.31
CA HIS A 210 -9.18 11.84 13.74
C HIS A 210 -8.81 13.28 13.33
N ILE A 211 -9.75 13.96 12.69
CA ILE A 211 -9.59 15.35 12.24
C ILE A 211 -10.39 16.24 13.20
N GLU A 212 -9.67 17.06 13.97
CA GLU A 212 -10.32 17.96 14.94
C GLU A 212 -11.31 18.90 14.25
N GLY A 213 -12.53 18.95 14.76
CA GLY A 213 -13.61 19.78 14.21
C GLY A 213 -14.29 19.21 12.96
N TYR A 214 -13.97 17.97 12.54
CA TYR A 214 -14.66 17.28 11.45
C TYR A 214 -15.12 15.88 11.88
N ASP A 215 -16.39 15.55 11.62
CA ASP A 215 -17.01 14.33 12.13
C ASP A 215 -16.57 13.07 11.36
N ASP A 216 -16.02 12.09 12.06
CA ASP A 216 -15.56 10.82 11.49
C ASP A 216 -16.69 10.00 10.86
N GLU A 217 -17.91 10.12 11.35
CA GLU A 217 -19.10 9.49 10.75
C GLU A 217 -19.42 10.10 9.37
N THR A 218 -19.20 11.39 9.22
CA THR A 218 -19.35 12.09 7.93
C THR A 218 -18.33 11.58 6.92
N ILE A 219 -17.06 11.41 7.30
CA ILE A 219 -16.03 10.83 6.42
C ILE A 219 -16.42 9.40 6.01
N TYR A 220 -16.82 8.57 6.97
CA TYR A 220 -17.26 7.20 6.73
C TYR A 220 -18.43 7.13 5.72
N LYS A 221 -19.45 7.97 5.91
CA LYS A 221 -20.60 8.07 4.98
C LYS A 221 -20.21 8.54 3.59
N GLN A 222 -19.25 9.46 3.47
CA GLN A 222 -18.73 9.89 2.17
C GLN A 222 -18.06 8.72 1.41
N PHE A 223 -17.22 7.93 2.08
CA PHE A 223 -16.66 6.71 1.48
C PHE A 223 -17.75 5.70 1.05
N GLN A 224 -18.77 5.51 1.88
CA GLN A 224 -19.90 4.63 1.54
C GLN A 224 -20.66 5.12 0.30
N LEU A 225 -21.00 6.41 0.23
CA LEU A 225 -21.65 7.00 -0.93
C LEU A 225 -20.79 6.81 -2.21
N LEU A 226 -19.51 7.17 -2.12
CA LEU A 226 -18.57 7.06 -3.25
C LEU A 226 -18.42 5.63 -3.75
N SER A 227 -18.40 4.64 -2.86
CA SER A 227 -18.16 3.24 -3.19
C SER A 227 -19.41 2.44 -3.56
N LEU A 228 -20.61 2.99 -3.36
CA LEU A 228 -21.89 2.29 -3.52
C LEU A 228 -22.91 3.10 -4.35
N HIS A 229 -22.53 3.54 -5.56
CA HIS A 229 -23.40 4.28 -6.49
C HIS A 229 -24.04 5.56 -5.95
N GLY A 230 -23.54 6.14 -4.86
CA GLY A 230 -24.18 7.30 -4.20
C GLY A 230 -25.44 6.97 -3.42
N GLN A 231 -25.71 5.69 -3.15
CA GLN A 231 -26.85 5.29 -2.33
C GLN A 231 -26.66 5.71 -0.88
N ASP A 232 -27.68 6.37 -0.30
CA ASP A 232 -27.69 6.79 1.12
C ASP A 232 -28.03 5.64 2.10
N LYS A 233 -28.47 4.48 1.59
CA LYS A 233 -28.72 3.25 2.37
C LYS A 233 -28.05 2.05 1.71
N ASP A 234 -27.24 1.31 2.46
CA ASP A 234 -26.68 0.04 2.02
C ASP A 234 -27.71 -1.11 2.06
N ALA A 235 -27.32 -2.29 1.60
CA ALA A 235 -28.20 -3.47 1.59
C ALA A 235 -28.66 -3.87 3.00
N LEU A 236 -27.80 -3.71 4.02
CA LEU A 236 -28.10 -4.06 5.41
C LEU A 236 -29.16 -3.12 5.99
N ALA A 237 -29.06 -1.82 5.70
CA ALA A 237 -30.06 -0.83 6.13
C ALA A 237 -31.44 -1.07 5.49
N LYS A 238 -31.49 -1.66 4.28
CA LYS A 238 -32.73 -1.97 3.56
C LYS A 238 -33.49 -3.20 4.08
N THR A 239 -32.89 -4.03 4.94
CA THR A 239 -33.56 -5.21 5.51
C THR A 239 -34.68 -4.90 6.49
N LYS A 240 -34.74 -3.68 7.02
CA LYS A 240 -35.82 -3.26 7.91
C LYS A 240 -37.14 -3.14 7.16
N ALA A 241 -38.21 -3.65 7.73
CA ALA A 241 -39.56 -3.57 7.13
C ALA A 241 -39.92 -2.12 6.78
N GLY A 242 -40.33 -1.89 5.52
CA GLY A 242 -40.66 -0.56 5.00
C GLY A 242 -39.48 0.32 4.57
N ALA A 243 -38.23 -0.16 4.66
CA ALA A 243 -37.02 0.61 4.32
C ALA A 243 -36.61 0.54 2.85
N TRP A 244 -37.56 0.29 1.92
CA TRP A 244 -37.28 0.17 0.48
C TRP A 244 -36.83 1.48 -0.17
N GLU A 245 -37.29 2.64 0.35
CA GLU A 245 -37.01 3.95 -0.20
C GLU A 245 -35.56 4.36 0.12
N TYR A 246 -34.83 4.76 -0.89
CA TYR A 246 -33.47 5.28 -0.81
C TYR A 246 -33.29 6.39 -1.85
N ASP A 247 -32.25 7.21 -1.67
CA ASP A 247 -31.90 8.26 -2.61
C ASP A 247 -30.49 8.04 -3.18
N ILE A 248 -30.26 8.52 -4.39
CA ILE A 248 -28.94 8.55 -5.08
C ILE A 248 -28.43 9.99 -4.98
N LYS A 249 -27.46 10.21 -4.09
CA LYS A 249 -26.88 11.54 -3.81
C LYS A 249 -25.90 12.02 -4.88
N GLY A 250 -25.45 11.13 -5.76
CA GLY A 250 -24.52 11.45 -6.83
C GLY A 250 -24.23 10.25 -7.74
N THR A 251 -23.66 10.53 -8.91
CA THR A 251 -23.27 9.49 -9.87
C THR A 251 -21.86 9.00 -9.52
N TYR A 252 -21.77 8.05 -8.58
CA TYR A 252 -20.53 7.55 -8.04
C TYR A 252 -20.24 6.09 -8.45
N TYR A 253 -19.26 5.47 -7.82
CA TYR A 253 -18.64 4.22 -8.21
C TYR A 253 -19.30 3.00 -7.56
N LYS A 254 -18.89 1.81 -8.00
CA LYS A 254 -19.22 0.53 -7.37
C LYS A 254 -17.90 -0.18 -7.07
N CYS A 255 -17.32 0.05 -5.90
CA CYS A 255 -16.03 -0.49 -5.48
C CYS A 255 -16.00 -0.96 -4.01
N ASN A 256 -17.16 -1.31 -3.47
CA ASN A 256 -17.32 -1.86 -2.14
C ASN A 256 -16.74 -3.28 -2.03
N MET A 257 -16.35 -3.69 -0.83
CA MET A 257 -15.99 -5.07 -0.51
C MET A 257 -17.26 -5.92 -0.32
N THR A 258 -17.16 -7.21 -0.65
CA THR A 258 -18.23 -8.21 -0.40
C THR A 258 -17.96 -8.99 0.88
N ASP A 259 -19.01 -9.60 1.47
CA ASP A 259 -18.86 -10.45 2.64
C ASP A 259 -18.06 -11.74 2.37
N ILE A 260 -18.02 -12.20 1.11
CA ILE A 260 -17.14 -13.31 0.72
C ILE A 260 -15.66 -12.92 0.86
N MET A 261 -15.29 -11.72 0.41
CA MET A 261 -13.94 -11.19 0.56
C MET A 261 -13.63 -10.93 2.05
N ALA A 262 -14.58 -10.33 2.76
CA ALA A 262 -14.45 -10.05 4.19
C ALA A 262 -14.32 -11.34 5.04
N ALA A 263 -14.96 -12.43 4.63
CA ALA A 263 -14.82 -13.74 5.29
C ALA A 263 -13.36 -14.23 5.26
N ILE A 264 -12.69 -14.15 4.11
CA ILE A 264 -11.26 -14.46 4.02
C ILE A 264 -10.48 -13.55 4.97
N GLY A 265 -10.75 -12.25 4.94
CA GLY A 265 -10.07 -11.26 5.78
C GLY A 265 -10.24 -11.53 7.29
N LEU A 266 -11.43 -11.90 7.74
CA LEU A 266 -11.68 -12.21 9.15
C LEU A 266 -10.84 -13.41 9.63
N ALA A 267 -10.76 -14.48 8.84
CA ALA A 267 -9.92 -15.64 9.15
C ALA A 267 -8.42 -15.30 9.09
N GLN A 268 -7.98 -14.54 8.07
CA GLN A 268 -6.60 -14.04 8.00
C GLN A 268 -6.24 -13.19 9.23
N PHE A 269 -7.17 -12.37 9.71
CA PHE A 269 -6.95 -11.46 10.85
C PHE A 269 -6.56 -12.22 12.12
N GLU A 270 -7.17 -13.37 12.38
CA GLU A 270 -6.84 -14.24 13.54
C GLU A 270 -5.42 -14.78 13.50
N ARG A 271 -4.89 -15.03 12.31
CA ARG A 271 -3.57 -15.60 12.08
C ARG A 271 -2.48 -14.53 11.89
N TYR A 272 -2.87 -13.29 11.60
CA TYR A 272 -1.98 -12.26 11.09
C TYR A 272 -0.72 -11.98 11.92
N PRO A 273 -0.79 -11.96 13.27
CA PRO A 273 0.42 -11.82 14.10
C PRO A 273 1.46 -12.92 13.86
N LYS A 274 1.01 -14.16 13.61
CA LYS A 274 1.91 -15.29 13.30
C LYS A 274 2.51 -15.16 11.90
N LEU A 275 1.73 -14.67 10.94
CA LEU A 275 2.20 -14.43 9.57
C LEU A 275 3.29 -13.35 9.56
N LEU A 276 3.11 -12.26 10.31
CA LEU A 276 4.13 -11.21 10.45
C LEU A 276 5.41 -11.73 11.14
N ALA A 277 5.26 -12.52 12.20
CA ALA A 277 6.40 -13.11 12.91
C ALA A 277 7.23 -14.01 11.97
N ARG A 278 6.57 -14.88 11.18
CA ARG A 278 7.27 -15.74 10.21
C ARG A 278 8.02 -14.95 9.15
N ARG A 279 7.44 -13.88 8.62
CA ARG A 279 8.12 -12.99 7.66
C ARG A 279 9.36 -12.36 8.26
N LYS A 280 9.28 -11.92 9.53
CA LYS A 280 10.43 -11.37 10.26
C LYS A 280 11.56 -12.40 10.38
N GLU A 281 11.26 -13.63 10.79
CA GLU A 281 12.26 -14.72 10.87
C GLU A 281 12.97 -14.95 9.53
N ILE A 282 12.24 -14.95 8.41
CA ILE A 282 12.82 -15.13 7.08
C ILE A 282 13.72 -13.95 6.70
N ILE A 283 13.29 -12.71 6.98
CA ILE A 283 14.09 -11.50 6.74
C ILE A 283 15.40 -11.55 7.53
N GLU A 284 15.33 -11.87 8.83
CA GLU A 284 16.52 -11.99 9.68
C GLU A 284 17.48 -13.09 9.18
N ALA A 285 16.94 -14.20 8.64
CA ALA A 285 17.76 -15.24 8.02
C ALA A 285 18.44 -14.75 6.72
N TYR A 286 17.72 -14.00 5.88
CA TYR A 286 18.28 -13.40 4.67
C TYR A 286 19.37 -12.36 5.02
N ASP A 287 19.10 -11.46 5.98
CA ASP A 287 20.06 -10.44 6.43
C ASP A 287 21.37 -11.10 6.91
N ALA A 288 21.25 -12.14 7.76
CA ALA A 288 22.40 -12.90 8.22
C ALA A 288 23.11 -13.64 7.07
N GLY A 289 22.33 -14.22 6.15
CA GLY A 289 22.85 -14.96 5.02
C GLY A 289 23.57 -14.11 3.97
N LEU A 290 23.13 -12.88 3.74
CA LEU A 290 23.66 -12.02 2.67
C LEU A 290 24.67 -10.97 3.15
N LYS A 291 24.96 -10.90 4.45
CA LYS A 291 25.75 -9.85 5.11
C LYS A 291 27.12 -9.58 4.46
N ASP A 292 27.80 -10.62 4.01
CA ASP A 292 29.20 -10.52 3.51
C ASP A 292 29.27 -10.45 1.97
N LEU A 293 28.14 -10.25 1.30
CA LEU A 293 28.06 -10.16 -0.16
C LEU A 293 28.08 -8.70 -0.63
N PRO A 294 28.49 -8.44 -1.89
CA PRO A 294 28.45 -7.11 -2.47
C PRO A 294 27.00 -6.73 -2.87
N VAL A 295 26.14 -6.63 -1.87
CA VAL A 295 24.73 -6.30 -2.03
C VAL A 295 24.29 -5.32 -0.94
N THR A 296 23.34 -4.47 -1.28
CA THR A 296 22.64 -3.60 -0.34
C THR A 296 21.22 -4.10 -0.17
N VAL A 297 20.78 -4.34 1.07
CA VAL A 297 19.42 -4.77 1.40
C VAL A 297 18.65 -3.65 2.07
N LEU A 298 17.32 -3.64 1.89
CA LEU A 298 16.44 -2.70 2.57
C LEU A 298 16.38 -3.06 4.07
N SER A 299 16.63 -2.08 4.95
CA SER A 299 16.48 -2.27 6.40
C SER A 299 15.00 -2.33 6.78
N HIS A 300 14.56 -3.48 7.29
CA HIS A 300 13.16 -3.70 7.69
C HIS A 300 12.87 -3.29 9.14
N TYR A 301 13.86 -3.30 10.01
CA TYR A 301 13.66 -3.11 11.44
C TYR A 301 14.75 -2.21 12.01
N ASN A 302 14.34 -1.17 12.71
CA ASN A 302 15.21 -0.27 13.48
C ASN A 302 14.45 0.33 14.67
N ASP A 303 15.02 1.32 15.34
CA ASP A 303 14.40 1.97 16.50
C ASP A 303 13.15 2.79 16.13
N ASP A 304 13.09 3.33 14.90
CA ASP A 304 11.98 4.17 14.45
C ASP A 304 10.85 3.37 13.78
N HIS A 305 11.16 2.25 13.12
CA HIS A 305 10.13 1.49 12.43
C HIS A 305 10.25 -0.03 12.55
N GLN A 306 9.10 -0.68 12.49
CA GLN A 306 8.96 -2.12 12.33
C GLN A 306 8.18 -2.39 11.04
N SER A 307 8.83 -2.99 10.07
CA SER A 307 8.23 -3.32 8.77
C SER A 307 7.20 -4.44 8.89
N SER A 308 6.23 -4.47 7.97
CA SER A 308 5.37 -5.64 7.78
C SER A 308 6.09 -6.81 7.08
N GLY A 309 7.29 -6.59 6.53
CA GLY A 309 8.06 -7.60 5.81
C GLY A 309 7.36 -8.05 4.53
N HIS A 310 6.89 -7.12 3.68
CA HIS A 310 6.16 -7.51 2.47
C HIS A 310 7.05 -8.03 1.34
N LEU A 311 8.14 -7.32 1.02
CA LEU A 311 9.11 -7.70 -0.01
C LEU A 311 10.52 -7.67 0.58
N TYR A 312 11.40 -8.53 0.08
CA TYR A 312 12.81 -8.49 0.41
C TYR A 312 13.61 -8.02 -0.82
N LEU A 313 13.95 -6.74 -0.80
CA LEU A 313 14.62 -6.05 -1.90
C LEU A 313 16.15 -6.12 -1.72
N VAL A 314 16.85 -6.55 -2.77
CA VAL A 314 18.31 -6.66 -2.79
C VAL A 314 18.84 -5.87 -3.98
N ARG A 315 19.74 -4.94 -3.76
CA ARG A 315 20.51 -4.25 -4.80
C ARG A 315 21.85 -4.96 -5.00
N LEU A 316 22.20 -5.23 -6.25
CA LEU A 316 23.49 -5.81 -6.65
C LEU A 316 24.50 -4.65 -6.83
N ASP A 317 25.37 -4.43 -5.86
CA ASP A 317 26.24 -3.25 -5.80
C ASP A 317 27.16 -3.14 -7.01
N GLY A 318 27.16 -1.94 -7.61
CA GLY A 318 27.99 -1.64 -8.80
C GLY A 318 27.56 -2.37 -10.08
N ARG A 319 26.43 -3.09 -10.08
CA ARG A 319 25.91 -3.82 -11.23
C ARG A 319 24.83 -3.04 -11.98
N ASP A 320 24.60 -3.45 -13.23
CA ASP A 320 23.58 -2.88 -14.11
C ASP A 320 22.38 -3.83 -14.31
N ALA A 321 21.45 -3.41 -15.15
CA ALA A 321 20.24 -4.17 -15.43
C ALA A 321 20.50 -5.45 -16.23
N GLU A 322 21.55 -5.49 -17.04
CA GLU A 322 21.91 -6.69 -17.81
C GLU A 322 22.42 -7.79 -16.86
N TYR A 323 23.32 -7.42 -15.94
CA TYR A 323 23.79 -8.35 -14.92
C TYR A 323 22.65 -8.85 -14.02
N ARG A 324 21.80 -7.94 -13.53
CA ARG A 324 20.63 -8.29 -12.72
C ARG A 324 19.73 -9.29 -13.44
N ASN A 325 19.47 -9.10 -14.75
CA ASN A 325 18.64 -10.02 -15.52
C ASN A 325 19.27 -11.40 -15.65
N LYS A 326 20.60 -11.49 -15.81
CA LYS A 326 21.33 -12.79 -15.79
C LYS A 326 21.18 -13.51 -14.44
N VAL A 327 21.24 -12.76 -13.33
CA VAL A 327 21.01 -13.34 -12.00
C VAL A 327 19.55 -13.86 -11.87
N ILE A 328 18.55 -13.13 -12.37
CA ILE A 328 17.15 -13.57 -12.38
C ILE A 328 17.00 -14.87 -13.19
N GLU A 329 17.60 -14.96 -14.37
CA GLU A 329 17.57 -16.16 -15.22
C GLU A 329 18.22 -17.36 -14.51
N ALA A 330 19.40 -17.18 -13.92
CA ALA A 330 20.08 -18.23 -13.17
C ALA A 330 19.32 -18.71 -11.93
N MET A 331 18.65 -17.78 -11.21
CA MET A 331 17.75 -18.13 -10.10
C MET A 331 16.55 -18.94 -10.59
N ALA A 332 15.95 -18.56 -11.72
CA ALA A 332 14.84 -19.29 -12.33
C ALA A 332 15.26 -20.70 -12.79
N GLU A 333 16.45 -20.87 -13.37
CA GLU A 333 17.03 -22.18 -13.72
C GLU A 333 17.24 -23.07 -12.49
N ALA A 334 17.59 -22.47 -11.34
CA ALA A 334 17.65 -23.16 -10.05
C ALA A 334 16.28 -23.42 -9.41
N GLY A 335 15.19 -23.05 -10.10
CA GLY A 335 13.81 -23.25 -9.63
C GLY A 335 13.32 -22.22 -8.61
N ILE A 336 13.99 -21.08 -8.47
CA ILE A 336 13.65 -20.00 -7.54
C ILE A 336 13.06 -18.82 -8.32
N ALA A 337 11.78 -18.53 -8.11
CA ALA A 337 11.13 -17.38 -8.73
C ALA A 337 11.54 -16.08 -8.01
N THR A 338 12.09 -15.12 -8.76
CA THR A 338 12.43 -13.77 -8.30
C THR A 338 11.64 -12.72 -9.09
N ASN A 339 11.67 -11.46 -8.67
CA ASN A 339 10.97 -10.38 -9.35
C ASN A 339 11.77 -9.08 -9.24
N VAL A 340 11.19 -7.97 -9.73
CA VAL A 340 11.73 -6.60 -9.61
C VAL A 340 10.61 -5.68 -9.12
N HIS A 341 10.82 -4.99 -8.02
CA HIS A 341 9.88 -4.04 -7.42
C HIS A 341 10.56 -2.68 -7.12
N TYR A 342 10.38 -1.69 -8.02
CA TYR A 342 9.52 -1.65 -9.19
C TYR A 342 10.28 -1.05 -10.39
N LYS A 343 9.79 -1.31 -11.60
CA LYS A 343 10.15 -0.46 -12.73
C LYS A 343 9.55 0.94 -12.48
N PRO A 344 10.36 2.03 -12.48
CA PRO A 344 9.89 3.38 -12.18
C PRO A 344 8.72 3.82 -13.05
N ILE A 345 7.79 4.57 -12.46
CA ILE A 345 6.58 5.08 -13.11
C ILE A 345 6.86 5.78 -14.44
N PRO A 346 7.88 6.68 -14.57
CA PRO A 346 8.20 7.37 -15.82
C PRO A 346 8.63 6.45 -16.97
N MET A 347 9.01 5.21 -16.67
CA MET A 347 9.43 4.24 -17.71
C MET A 347 8.26 3.56 -18.41
N HIS A 348 7.03 3.68 -17.89
CA HIS A 348 5.83 3.05 -18.46
C HIS A 348 5.19 3.95 -19.54
N THR A 349 4.65 3.32 -20.59
CA THR A 349 4.07 4.02 -21.74
C THR A 349 3.00 5.04 -21.35
N ALA A 350 2.13 4.71 -20.41
CA ALA A 350 1.06 5.62 -19.96
C ALA A 350 1.62 6.95 -19.42
N TYR A 351 2.70 6.89 -18.62
CA TYR A 351 3.30 8.07 -18.01
C TYR A 351 4.23 8.83 -18.96
N LYS A 352 4.90 8.14 -19.89
CA LYS A 352 5.60 8.79 -21.01
C LYS A 352 4.64 9.63 -21.86
N ASN A 353 3.42 9.13 -22.09
CA ASN A 353 2.37 9.86 -22.80
C ASN A 353 1.86 11.09 -22.02
N LEU A 354 2.06 11.14 -20.71
CA LEU A 354 1.81 12.31 -19.86
C LEU A 354 3.00 13.28 -19.81
N GLY A 355 4.10 12.98 -20.52
CA GLY A 355 5.28 13.85 -20.63
C GLY A 355 6.41 13.54 -19.64
N PHE A 356 6.31 12.46 -18.83
CA PHE A 356 7.37 12.07 -17.90
C PHE A 356 8.50 11.33 -18.62
N THR A 357 9.74 11.60 -18.24
CA THR A 357 10.94 10.86 -18.69
C THR A 357 11.74 10.39 -17.49
N ILE A 358 12.36 9.21 -17.60
CA ILE A 358 13.16 8.65 -16.52
C ILE A 358 14.43 9.47 -16.23
N ASP A 359 14.90 10.24 -17.20
CA ASP A 359 16.09 11.07 -17.06
C ASP A 359 15.94 12.16 -15.99
N ASP A 360 14.70 12.53 -15.66
CA ASP A 360 14.38 13.48 -14.59
C ASP A 360 14.42 12.84 -13.19
N TYR A 361 14.56 11.48 -13.11
CA TYR A 361 14.50 10.70 -11.88
C TYR A 361 15.68 9.72 -11.76
N PRO A 362 16.93 10.25 -11.74
CA PRO A 362 18.13 9.42 -11.79
C PRO A 362 18.29 8.47 -10.62
N ASN A 363 17.83 8.85 -9.41
CA ASN A 363 17.90 7.96 -8.26
C ASN A 363 16.92 6.79 -8.39
N ALA A 364 15.68 7.05 -8.83
CA ALA A 364 14.70 5.99 -9.07
C ALA A 364 15.21 4.99 -10.13
N TYR A 365 15.88 5.47 -11.18
CA TYR A 365 16.53 4.58 -12.15
C TYR A 365 17.68 3.78 -11.53
N ASP A 366 18.51 4.43 -10.71
CA ASP A 366 19.65 3.79 -10.03
C ASP A 366 19.20 2.69 -9.07
N GLN A 367 18.09 2.91 -8.34
CA GLN A 367 17.46 1.87 -7.52
C GLN A 367 16.97 0.69 -8.35
N PHE A 368 16.31 0.95 -9.48
CA PHE A 368 15.72 -0.08 -10.34
C PHE A 368 16.75 -0.93 -11.08
N LYS A 369 17.83 -0.33 -11.61
CA LYS A 369 18.72 -1.00 -12.58
C LYS A 369 19.34 -2.28 -12.05
N ASN A 370 19.59 -2.39 -10.75
CA ASN A 370 20.28 -3.50 -10.11
C ASN A 370 19.47 -4.14 -8.95
N GLU A 371 18.18 -3.83 -8.82
CA GLU A 371 17.32 -4.42 -7.81
C GLU A 371 16.80 -5.80 -8.26
N ILE A 372 16.84 -6.76 -7.35
CA ILE A 372 16.18 -8.06 -7.44
C ILE A 372 15.43 -8.33 -6.13
N THR A 373 14.16 -8.76 -6.25
CA THR A 373 13.34 -9.13 -5.10
C THR A 373 13.37 -10.64 -4.91
N LEU A 374 13.84 -11.11 -3.75
CA LEU A 374 13.85 -12.52 -3.37
C LEU A 374 12.47 -12.98 -2.87
N PRO A 375 12.13 -14.29 -2.98
CA PRO A 375 10.89 -14.83 -2.45
C PRO A 375 10.75 -14.55 -0.95
N LEU A 376 9.59 -14.02 -0.54
CA LEU A 376 9.28 -13.81 0.87
C LEU A 376 7.80 -14.08 1.13
N HIS A 377 7.50 -15.26 1.67
CA HIS A 377 6.14 -15.67 2.06
C HIS A 377 6.17 -16.70 3.19
N THR A 378 5.08 -16.81 3.93
CA THR A 378 4.99 -17.60 5.16
C THR A 378 5.02 -19.12 4.96
N LEU A 379 4.81 -19.58 3.72
CA LEU A 379 4.88 -20.99 3.35
C LEU A 379 6.31 -21.50 3.11
N LEU A 380 7.33 -20.62 3.10
CA LEU A 380 8.72 -21.04 2.98
C LEU A 380 9.14 -21.82 4.23
N THR A 381 9.71 -23.02 4.01
CA THR A 381 10.38 -23.78 5.08
C THR A 381 11.79 -23.20 5.33
N ASP A 382 12.39 -23.53 6.47
CA ASP A 382 13.76 -23.08 6.78
C ASP A 382 14.78 -23.65 5.78
N GLU A 383 14.56 -24.89 5.30
CA GLU A 383 15.38 -25.50 4.27
C GLU A 383 15.26 -24.73 2.93
N GLU A 384 14.06 -24.29 2.57
CA GLU A 384 13.85 -23.48 1.35
C GLU A 384 14.52 -22.10 1.47
N VAL A 385 14.41 -21.45 2.64
CA VAL A 385 15.10 -20.18 2.93
C VAL A 385 16.61 -20.35 2.79
N GLN A 386 17.18 -21.40 3.39
CA GLN A 386 18.61 -21.70 3.28
C GLN A 386 19.03 -21.99 1.84
N TYR A 387 18.22 -22.75 1.09
CA TYR A 387 18.47 -23.03 -0.33
C TYR A 387 18.48 -21.75 -1.18
N ILE A 388 17.57 -20.81 -0.93
CA ILE A 388 17.55 -19.50 -1.61
C ILE A 388 18.85 -18.75 -1.33
N ILE A 389 19.27 -18.67 -0.07
CA ILE A 389 20.48 -17.97 0.36
C ILE A 389 21.72 -18.56 -0.33
N GLU A 390 21.91 -19.87 -0.24
CA GLU A 390 23.09 -20.54 -0.80
C GLU A 390 23.13 -20.43 -2.33
N THR A 391 21.97 -20.59 -2.99
CA THR A 391 21.87 -20.48 -4.44
C THR A 391 22.17 -19.04 -4.90
N PHE A 392 21.61 -18.04 -4.23
CA PHE A 392 21.85 -16.65 -4.55
C PHE A 392 23.34 -16.28 -4.36
N LYS A 393 23.95 -16.67 -3.22
CA LYS A 393 25.39 -16.51 -2.98
C LYS A 393 26.24 -17.08 -4.10
N ARG A 394 25.99 -18.33 -4.47
CA ARG A 394 26.74 -19.01 -5.54
C ARG A 394 26.63 -18.25 -6.86
N ILE A 395 25.40 -17.88 -7.27
CA ILE A 395 25.15 -17.21 -8.55
C ILE A 395 25.88 -15.88 -8.63
N ILE A 396 25.78 -15.01 -7.60
CA ILE A 396 26.43 -13.69 -7.63
C ILE A 396 27.97 -13.75 -7.47
N THR A 397 28.51 -14.90 -7.04
CA THR A 397 29.95 -15.10 -6.90
C THR A 397 30.55 -15.70 -8.19
N GLU A 398 29.78 -16.51 -8.94
CA GLU A 398 30.17 -17.16 -10.17
C GLU A 398 29.93 -16.33 -11.45
N CYS A 399 28.98 -15.37 -11.41
CA CYS A 399 28.67 -14.42 -12.48
C CYS A 399 29.54 -13.16 -12.39
#